data_4a5fe643d0d448f5af9a0fd6117d8dee
#
_entry.id   4a5fe643d0d448f5af9a0fd6117d8dee
#
_cell.length_a   1.000
_cell.length_b   1.000
_cell.length_c   1.000
_cell.angle_alpha   90.00
_cell.angle_beta   90.00
_cell.angle_gamma   90.00
#
_symmetry.space_group_name_H-M   'P 1'
#
loop_
_entity.id
_entity.type
_entity.pdbx_description
1 polymer ?
#
loop_
_entity_poly.entity_id
_entity_poly.type
_entity_poly.pdbx_seq_one_letter_code
_entity_poly.pdbx_strand_id
1 'polypeptide(L)'
;SSSATTGIVITLASGGSITLEAGIPLIFGANIGTCVTALLAGLNASRDAKRVAIGHVTFNLLGVLLFCFWIPTFSEIISQTSNNIPRQIANAHTIFNILATVIFIPFTGLIAKTIINYFPDKVENRDIKKPALLHLDEKSLNQPEAAINNAQAEISGVVGLMERVVGTLVRPFIDNQEQTDIEDSELDLKTGLNQRIEKIEYLNKSISDYLLKTSRGDLSSAQSKEVFSLVSTVNYLDSMNNVVKLRFEKLTSNKESLDGNFSEQGQMEILDYHKKLVKQVKRLNQFFNKFDRSKAEKIMQKGQKYKDVEEKYRLEHFQRVSGDIAESVTTHELHMELMDMLKQMNIFIELIASTLL
;
A
#
# COMPACT_ATOMS: atom_id res chain seq x y z
N SER A 1 -14.19 -18.86 9.83
CA SER A 1 -13.01 -19.69 9.46
C SER A 1 -13.48 -21.09 9.10
N SER A 2 -13.18 -21.56 7.88
CA SER A 2 -13.51 -22.92 7.44
C SER A 2 -12.87 -23.99 8.33
N SER A 3 -11.66 -23.75 8.84
CA SER A 3 -10.98 -24.66 9.76
C SER A 3 -11.73 -24.85 11.07
N ALA A 4 -12.30 -23.79 11.64
CA ALA A 4 -13.11 -23.88 12.86
C ALA A 4 -14.39 -24.68 12.62
N THR A 5 -15.10 -24.42 11.52
CA THR A 5 -16.31 -25.17 11.15
C THR A 5 -15.97 -26.63 10.86
N THR A 6 -14.90 -26.91 10.11
CA THR A 6 -14.42 -28.26 9.85
C THR A 6 -14.10 -29.01 11.16
N GLY A 7 -13.45 -28.34 12.12
CA GLY A 7 -13.18 -28.88 13.44
C GLY A 7 -14.45 -29.28 14.20
N ILE A 8 -15.50 -28.44 14.16
CA ILE A 8 -16.81 -28.75 14.75
C ILE A 8 -17.43 -29.96 14.07
N VAL A 9 -17.45 -30.03 12.73
CA VAL A 9 -17.99 -31.14 11.97
C VAL A 9 -17.25 -32.44 12.29
N ILE A 10 -15.91 -32.40 12.39
CA ILE A 10 -15.08 -33.54 12.82
C ILE A 10 -15.45 -34.01 14.25
N THR A 11 -15.66 -33.08 15.17
CA THR A 11 -16.02 -33.39 16.55
C THR A 11 -17.42 -34.06 16.62
N LEU A 12 -18.39 -33.54 15.89
CA LEU A 12 -19.73 -34.16 15.79
C LEU A 12 -19.68 -35.55 15.19
N ALA A 13 -18.85 -35.77 14.17
CA ALA A 13 -18.61 -37.08 13.58
C ALA A 13 -17.92 -38.04 14.54
N SER A 14 -16.99 -37.58 15.38
CA SER A 14 -16.36 -38.38 16.41
C SER A 14 -17.35 -38.83 17.47
N GLY A 15 -18.37 -38.04 17.76
CA GLY A 15 -19.47 -38.41 18.66
C GLY A 15 -20.58 -39.25 18.00
N GLY A 16 -20.41 -39.65 16.72
CA GLY A 16 -21.43 -40.41 15.98
C GLY A 16 -22.70 -39.62 15.61
N SER A 17 -22.68 -38.27 15.77
CA SER A 17 -23.84 -37.42 15.55
C SER A 17 -24.12 -37.10 14.08
N ILE A 18 -23.12 -37.25 13.21
CA ILE A 18 -23.25 -37.03 11.77
C ILE A 18 -22.51 -38.10 10.95
N THR A 19 -23.05 -38.42 9.78
CA THR A 19 -22.43 -39.32 8.80
C THR A 19 -21.48 -38.58 7.87
N LEU A 20 -20.72 -39.30 7.04
CA LEU A 20 -19.87 -38.70 6.01
C LEU A 20 -20.70 -37.90 5.00
N GLU A 21 -21.83 -38.45 4.54
CA GLU A 21 -22.71 -37.84 3.58
C GLU A 21 -23.33 -36.52 4.09
N ALA A 22 -23.59 -36.40 5.40
CA ALA A 22 -24.02 -35.17 6.03
C ALA A 22 -22.87 -34.18 6.28
N GLY A 23 -21.66 -34.68 6.53
CA GLY A 23 -20.48 -33.89 6.79
C GLY A 23 -19.94 -33.15 5.56
N ILE A 24 -20.01 -33.76 4.35
CA ILE A 24 -19.50 -33.16 3.10
C ILE A 24 -20.23 -31.84 2.75
N PRO A 25 -21.59 -31.77 2.72
CA PRO A 25 -22.29 -30.51 2.49
C PRO A 25 -21.95 -29.42 3.49
N LEU A 26 -21.74 -29.78 4.76
CA LEU A 26 -21.32 -28.82 5.80
C LEU A 26 -19.94 -28.21 5.52
N ILE A 27 -18.99 -29.04 5.01
CA ILE A 27 -17.68 -28.53 4.59
C ILE A 27 -17.82 -27.61 3.39
N PHE A 28 -18.63 -27.93 2.39
CA PHE A 28 -18.89 -27.08 1.24
C PHE A 28 -19.51 -25.74 1.67
N GLY A 29 -20.47 -25.77 2.60
CA GLY A 29 -21.05 -24.57 3.21
C GLY A 29 -20.02 -23.73 3.98
N ALA A 30 -19.08 -24.38 4.68
CA ALA A 30 -17.98 -23.68 5.37
C ALA A 30 -17.05 -22.95 4.41
N ASN A 31 -16.75 -23.52 3.24
CA ASN A 31 -15.95 -22.87 2.21
C ASN A 31 -16.63 -21.61 1.66
N ILE A 32 -17.94 -21.67 1.39
CA ILE A 32 -18.71 -20.48 1.01
C ILE A 32 -18.77 -19.46 2.16
N GLY A 33 -18.96 -19.92 3.39
CA GLY A 33 -19.03 -19.05 4.56
C GLY A 33 -17.79 -18.21 4.80
N THR A 34 -16.60 -18.73 4.46
CA THR A 34 -15.35 -17.94 4.55
C THR A 34 -15.28 -16.80 3.55
N CYS A 35 -16.05 -16.83 2.47
CA CYS A 35 -16.10 -15.75 1.50
C CYS A 35 -16.71 -14.48 2.08
N VAL A 36 -17.61 -14.60 3.06
CA VAL A 36 -18.23 -13.45 3.74
C VAL A 36 -17.20 -12.57 4.43
N THR A 37 -16.23 -13.17 5.10
CA THR A 37 -15.15 -12.41 5.76
C THR A 37 -14.27 -11.67 4.75
N ALA A 38 -13.98 -12.28 3.60
CA ALA A 38 -13.23 -11.64 2.53
C ALA A 38 -14.01 -10.48 1.90
N LEU A 39 -15.33 -10.63 1.72
CA LEU A 39 -16.20 -9.55 1.22
C LEU A 39 -16.27 -8.39 2.22
N LEU A 40 -16.45 -8.66 3.50
CA LEU A 40 -16.48 -7.64 4.54
C LEU A 40 -15.16 -6.86 4.63
N ALA A 41 -14.03 -7.57 4.60
CA ALA A 41 -12.71 -6.94 4.53
C ALA A 41 -12.51 -6.10 3.26
N GLY A 42 -13.15 -6.49 2.16
CA GLY A 42 -13.11 -5.79 0.88
C GLY A 42 -13.98 -4.53 0.80
N LEU A 43 -14.94 -4.29 1.69
CA LEU A 43 -15.92 -3.19 1.57
C LEU A 43 -15.25 -1.81 1.47
N ASN A 44 -14.27 -1.55 2.34
CA ASN A 44 -13.53 -0.28 2.39
C ASN A 44 -12.12 -0.38 1.80
N ALA A 45 -11.81 -1.47 1.10
CA ALA A 45 -10.50 -1.71 0.52
C ALA A 45 -10.37 -1.12 -0.90
N SER A 46 -9.13 -1.11 -1.41
CA SER A 46 -8.82 -0.72 -2.79
C SER A 46 -9.62 -1.55 -3.80
N ARG A 47 -9.75 -1.06 -5.04
CA ARG A 47 -10.43 -1.81 -6.10
C ARG A 47 -9.81 -3.17 -6.37
N ASP A 48 -8.50 -3.26 -6.34
CA ASP A 48 -7.83 -4.54 -6.54
C ASP A 48 -8.10 -5.51 -5.40
N ALA A 49 -8.13 -5.04 -4.14
CA ALA A 49 -8.54 -5.87 -3.02
C ALA A 49 -10.00 -6.34 -3.13
N LYS A 50 -10.91 -5.49 -3.64
CA LYS A 50 -12.31 -5.89 -3.97
C LYS A 50 -12.35 -6.94 -5.06
N ARG A 51 -11.56 -6.79 -6.13
CA ARG A 51 -11.43 -7.79 -7.21
C ARG A 51 -10.94 -9.13 -6.67
N VAL A 52 -9.94 -9.13 -5.79
CA VAL A 52 -9.43 -10.34 -5.14
C VAL A 52 -10.51 -10.99 -4.27
N ALA A 53 -11.26 -10.21 -3.48
CA ALA A 53 -12.36 -10.73 -2.66
C ALA A 53 -13.46 -11.37 -3.53
N ILE A 54 -13.85 -10.72 -4.64
CA ILE A 54 -14.81 -11.26 -5.60
C ILE A 54 -14.26 -12.54 -6.26
N GLY A 55 -13.00 -12.56 -6.65
CA GLY A 55 -12.33 -13.74 -7.20
C GLY A 55 -12.38 -14.92 -6.24
N HIS A 56 -12.11 -14.68 -4.96
CA HIS A 56 -12.20 -15.68 -3.92
C HIS A 56 -13.62 -16.26 -3.76
N VAL A 57 -14.65 -15.39 -3.74
CA VAL A 57 -16.05 -15.81 -3.72
C VAL A 57 -16.39 -16.64 -4.96
N THR A 58 -16.04 -16.15 -6.14
CA THR A 58 -16.30 -16.81 -7.42
C THR A 58 -15.69 -18.21 -7.45
N PHE A 59 -14.41 -18.32 -7.04
CA PHE A 59 -13.70 -19.61 -6.99
C PHE A 59 -14.39 -20.62 -6.06
N ASN A 60 -14.72 -20.23 -4.83
CA ASN A 60 -15.35 -21.12 -3.87
C ASN A 60 -16.78 -21.50 -4.30
N LEU A 61 -17.56 -20.53 -4.79
CA LEU A 61 -18.93 -20.78 -5.26
C LEU A 61 -18.95 -21.75 -6.45
N LEU A 62 -18.11 -21.51 -7.46
CA LEU A 62 -18.02 -22.39 -8.62
C LEU A 62 -17.50 -23.77 -8.22
N GLY A 63 -16.54 -23.85 -7.28
CA GLY A 63 -16.07 -25.12 -6.75
C GLY A 63 -17.19 -25.91 -6.09
N VAL A 64 -17.95 -25.30 -5.19
CA VAL A 64 -19.08 -25.98 -4.54
C VAL A 64 -20.16 -26.35 -5.55
N LEU A 65 -20.52 -25.47 -6.47
CA LEU A 65 -21.50 -25.76 -7.53
C LEU A 65 -21.06 -26.95 -8.40
N LEU A 66 -19.80 -27.06 -8.75
CA LEU A 66 -19.26 -28.17 -9.51
C LEU A 66 -19.41 -29.50 -8.75
N PHE A 67 -19.07 -29.51 -7.47
CA PHE A 67 -19.05 -30.74 -6.68
C PHE A 67 -20.41 -31.11 -6.07
N CYS A 68 -21.35 -30.19 -5.91
CA CYS A 68 -22.64 -30.47 -5.27
C CYS A 68 -23.47 -31.53 -6.00
N PHE A 69 -23.33 -31.61 -7.32
CA PHE A 69 -24.00 -32.63 -8.14
C PHE A 69 -23.36 -34.02 -8.04
N TRP A 70 -22.14 -34.10 -7.49
CA TRP A 70 -21.33 -35.32 -7.39
C TRP A 70 -21.12 -35.77 -5.95
N ILE A 71 -21.87 -35.23 -4.98
CA ILE A 71 -21.72 -35.54 -3.56
C ILE A 71 -21.75 -37.07 -3.31
N PRO A 72 -22.70 -37.88 -3.88
CA PRO A 72 -22.70 -39.32 -3.62
C PRO A 72 -21.40 -40.00 -4.07
N THR A 73 -20.98 -39.75 -5.31
CA THR A 73 -19.72 -40.32 -5.85
C THR A 73 -18.50 -39.84 -5.09
N PHE A 74 -18.47 -38.54 -4.73
CA PHE A 74 -17.39 -37.98 -3.94
C PHE A 74 -17.33 -38.61 -2.55
N SER A 75 -18.48 -38.84 -1.90
CA SER A 75 -18.57 -39.53 -0.60
C SER A 75 -18.05 -40.95 -0.69
N GLU A 76 -18.40 -41.68 -1.76
CA GLU A 76 -17.91 -43.03 -1.99
C GLU A 76 -16.36 -43.10 -2.10
N ILE A 77 -15.77 -42.16 -2.89
CA ILE A 77 -14.32 -42.06 -3.04
C ILE A 77 -13.67 -41.74 -1.70
N ILE A 78 -14.23 -40.77 -0.97
CA ILE A 78 -13.70 -40.34 0.33
C ILE A 78 -13.78 -41.48 1.37
N SER A 79 -14.85 -42.28 1.35
CA SER A 79 -15.02 -43.39 2.27
C SER A 79 -13.87 -44.39 2.20
N GLN A 80 -13.23 -44.52 1.05
CA GLN A 80 -12.09 -45.43 0.83
C GLN A 80 -10.78 -44.86 1.38
N THR A 81 -10.71 -43.61 1.77
CA THR A 81 -9.48 -42.96 2.23
C THR A 81 -9.14 -43.25 3.70
N SER A 82 -10.11 -43.78 4.48
CA SER A 82 -9.92 -44.10 5.90
C SER A 82 -11.10 -44.96 6.40
N ASN A 83 -10.87 -45.73 7.47
CA ASN A 83 -11.96 -46.44 8.17
C ASN A 83 -12.63 -45.58 9.26
N ASN A 84 -12.24 -44.33 9.41
CA ASN A 84 -12.70 -43.45 10.48
C ASN A 84 -13.40 -42.23 9.87
N ILE A 85 -14.68 -42.00 10.17
CA ILE A 85 -15.51 -40.94 9.62
C ILE A 85 -14.92 -39.55 9.87
N PRO A 86 -14.46 -39.17 11.08
CA PRO A 86 -13.77 -37.90 11.32
C PRO A 86 -12.57 -37.69 10.38
N ARG A 87 -11.79 -38.73 10.11
CA ARG A 87 -10.65 -38.63 9.19
C ARG A 87 -11.10 -38.51 7.74
N GLN A 88 -12.15 -39.22 7.34
CA GLN A 88 -12.76 -39.07 6.01
C GLN A 88 -13.23 -37.64 5.79
N ILE A 89 -13.88 -37.01 6.77
CA ILE A 89 -14.33 -35.61 6.70
C ILE A 89 -13.13 -34.66 6.53
N ALA A 90 -12.05 -34.85 7.27
CA ALA A 90 -10.83 -34.06 7.09
C ALA A 90 -10.22 -34.24 5.69
N ASN A 91 -10.19 -35.49 5.20
CA ASN A 91 -9.71 -35.80 3.85
C ASN A 91 -10.63 -35.19 2.78
N ALA A 92 -11.95 -35.22 2.97
CA ALA A 92 -12.92 -34.59 2.06
C ALA A 92 -12.62 -33.08 1.90
N HIS A 93 -12.39 -32.34 2.99
CA HIS A 93 -12.02 -30.93 2.94
C HIS A 93 -10.73 -30.71 2.15
N THR A 94 -9.69 -31.50 2.42
CA THR A 94 -8.40 -31.35 1.74
C THR A 94 -8.49 -31.69 0.25
N ILE A 95 -9.09 -32.84 -0.08
CA ILE A 95 -9.20 -33.33 -1.46
C ILE A 95 -10.08 -32.39 -2.30
N PHE A 96 -11.20 -31.91 -1.74
CA PHE A 96 -12.05 -30.92 -2.42
C PHE A 96 -11.26 -29.66 -2.81
N ASN A 97 -10.49 -29.06 -1.86
CA ASN A 97 -9.73 -27.86 -2.14
C ASN A 97 -8.60 -28.07 -3.16
N ILE A 98 -7.92 -29.24 -3.10
CA ILE A 98 -6.89 -29.59 -4.08
C ILE A 98 -7.51 -29.76 -5.48
N LEU A 99 -8.59 -30.53 -5.60
CA LEU A 99 -9.25 -30.77 -6.87
C LEU A 99 -9.83 -29.47 -7.46
N ALA A 100 -10.52 -28.66 -6.65
CA ALA A 100 -11.01 -27.36 -7.09
C ALA A 100 -9.87 -26.49 -7.60
N THR A 101 -8.73 -26.43 -6.88
CA THR A 101 -7.56 -25.66 -7.31
C THR A 101 -7.03 -26.15 -8.66
N VAL A 102 -6.82 -27.46 -8.81
CA VAL A 102 -6.29 -28.05 -10.05
C VAL A 102 -7.23 -27.77 -11.25
N ILE A 103 -8.55 -27.91 -11.02
CA ILE A 103 -9.56 -27.66 -12.07
C ILE A 103 -9.58 -26.19 -12.48
N PHE A 104 -9.50 -25.26 -11.53
CA PHE A 104 -9.68 -23.84 -11.83
C PHE A 104 -8.40 -23.07 -12.18
N ILE A 105 -7.19 -23.61 -11.89
CA ILE A 105 -5.92 -22.97 -12.30
C ILE A 105 -5.89 -22.54 -13.76
N PRO A 106 -6.28 -23.39 -14.74
CA PRO A 106 -6.26 -22.99 -16.15
C PRO A 106 -7.21 -21.82 -16.48
N PHE A 107 -8.23 -21.61 -15.66
CA PHE A 107 -9.27 -20.60 -15.89
C PHE A 107 -9.03 -19.29 -15.13
N THR A 108 -7.95 -19.20 -14.35
CA THR A 108 -7.66 -17.99 -13.53
C THR A 108 -7.57 -16.72 -14.37
N GLY A 109 -6.95 -16.78 -15.56
CA GLY A 109 -6.86 -15.65 -16.48
C GLY A 109 -8.23 -15.20 -17.01
N LEU A 110 -9.11 -16.13 -17.31
CA LEU A 110 -10.49 -15.85 -17.77
C LEU A 110 -11.30 -15.22 -16.63
N ILE A 111 -11.24 -15.77 -15.44
CA ILE A 111 -11.93 -15.26 -14.25
C ILE A 111 -11.44 -13.84 -13.93
N ALA A 112 -10.13 -13.62 -13.92
CA ALA A 112 -9.54 -12.30 -13.68
C ALA A 112 -9.99 -11.27 -14.72
N LYS A 113 -9.93 -11.61 -16.02
CA LYS A 113 -10.39 -10.74 -17.10
C LYS A 113 -11.88 -10.39 -16.97
N THR A 114 -12.70 -11.36 -16.60
CA THR A 114 -14.14 -11.17 -16.39
C THR A 114 -14.37 -10.20 -15.21
N ILE A 115 -13.70 -10.42 -14.09
CA ILE A 115 -13.81 -9.54 -12.90
C ILE A 115 -13.37 -8.11 -13.23
N ILE A 116 -12.25 -7.93 -13.95
CA ILE A 116 -11.77 -6.61 -14.36
C ILE A 116 -12.78 -5.92 -15.29
N ASN A 117 -13.42 -6.64 -16.19
CA ASN A 117 -14.43 -6.06 -17.09
C ASN A 117 -15.69 -5.59 -16.34
N TYR A 118 -16.16 -6.34 -15.33
CA TYR A 118 -17.33 -5.95 -14.52
C TYR A 118 -17.01 -4.92 -13.45
N PHE A 119 -15.75 -4.87 -12.99
CA PHE A 119 -15.23 -3.90 -12.05
C PHE A 119 -14.03 -3.18 -12.66
N PRO A 120 -14.23 -2.40 -13.74
CA PRO A 120 -13.14 -1.65 -14.36
C PRO A 120 -12.56 -0.65 -13.36
N ASP A 121 -11.32 -0.26 -13.58
CA ASP A 121 -10.77 0.88 -12.85
C ASP A 121 -11.70 2.06 -13.03
N LYS A 122 -11.89 2.87 -11.97
CA LYS A 122 -12.49 4.16 -12.20
C LYS A 122 -11.58 4.87 -13.19
N VAL A 123 -12.01 4.94 -14.44
CA VAL A 123 -11.52 5.98 -15.30
C VAL A 123 -12.02 7.26 -14.61
N GLU A 124 -11.18 7.85 -13.77
CA GLU A 124 -11.38 9.25 -13.48
C GLU A 124 -11.23 9.94 -14.82
N ASN A 125 -12.36 10.22 -15.45
CA ASN A 125 -12.46 11.16 -16.58
C ASN A 125 -12.18 12.56 -16.04
N ARG A 126 -10.98 12.74 -15.54
CA ARG A 126 -10.32 14.02 -15.56
C ARG A 126 -9.50 13.98 -16.85
N ASP A 127 -9.75 14.93 -17.74
CA ASP A 127 -8.80 15.34 -18.77
C ASP A 127 -7.54 15.88 -18.06
N ILE A 128 -6.87 14.99 -17.31
CA ILE A 128 -5.54 15.26 -16.80
C ILE A 128 -4.66 15.20 -18.05
N LYS A 129 -4.38 16.35 -18.64
CA LYS A 129 -3.29 16.46 -19.61
C LYS A 129 -2.11 15.75 -18.96
N LYS A 130 -1.70 14.60 -19.54
CA LYS A 130 -0.56 13.85 -19.03
C LYS A 130 0.56 14.83 -18.74
N PRO A 131 1.14 14.80 -17.53
CA PRO A 131 2.20 15.73 -17.19
C PRO A 131 3.29 15.65 -18.27
N ALA A 132 3.77 16.80 -18.71
CA ALA A 132 4.85 16.82 -19.68
C ALA A 132 6.10 16.20 -19.07
N LEU A 133 6.71 15.24 -19.78
CA LEU A 133 8.04 14.73 -19.49
C LEU A 133 9.02 15.76 -20.05
N LEU A 134 9.74 16.44 -19.16
CA LEU A 134 10.57 17.59 -19.56
C LEU A 134 11.95 17.17 -20.06
N HIS A 135 12.47 16.07 -19.53
CA HIS A 135 13.86 15.66 -19.75
C HIS A 135 13.99 14.28 -20.40
N LEU A 136 12.97 13.40 -20.32
CA LEU A 136 13.05 12.05 -20.87
C LEU A 136 12.94 12.08 -22.41
N ASP A 137 14.07 11.88 -23.09
CA ASP A 137 14.14 11.80 -24.56
C ASP A 137 14.50 10.38 -25.00
N GLU A 138 13.62 9.71 -25.75
CA GLU A 138 13.87 8.37 -26.27
C GLU A 138 15.06 8.29 -27.24
N LYS A 139 15.42 9.40 -27.91
CA LYS A 139 16.60 9.45 -28.79
C LYS A 139 17.90 9.29 -28.01
N SER A 140 17.90 9.69 -26.75
CA SER A 140 19.08 9.59 -25.87
C SER A 140 19.34 8.17 -25.35
N LEU A 141 18.39 7.22 -25.53
CA LEU A 141 18.55 5.84 -25.06
C LEU A 141 19.77 5.11 -25.68
N ASN A 142 20.21 5.53 -26.87
CA ASN A 142 21.42 4.99 -27.51
C ASN A 142 22.71 5.60 -26.96
N GLN A 143 22.63 6.55 -26.03
CA GLN A 143 23.76 7.23 -25.40
C GLN A 143 23.58 7.13 -23.87
N PRO A 144 24.15 6.11 -23.24
CA PRO A 144 23.88 5.81 -21.82
C PRO A 144 24.07 6.98 -20.87
N GLU A 145 25.14 7.76 -21.04
CA GLU A 145 25.42 8.93 -20.20
C GLU A 145 24.33 10.01 -20.33
N ALA A 146 23.90 10.30 -21.56
CA ALA A 146 22.83 11.26 -21.81
C ALA A 146 21.49 10.77 -21.24
N ALA A 147 21.20 9.46 -21.38
CA ALA A 147 19.98 8.87 -20.83
C ALA A 147 19.95 8.91 -19.29
N ILE A 148 21.06 8.63 -18.63
CA ILE A 148 21.20 8.71 -17.17
C ILE A 148 21.00 10.16 -16.71
N ASN A 149 21.66 11.13 -17.34
CA ASN A 149 21.52 12.55 -17.01
C ASN A 149 20.07 13.04 -17.19
N ASN A 150 19.39 12.59 -18.24
CA ASN A 150 17.97 12.91 -18.46
C ASN A 150 17.08 12.36 -17.36
N ALA A 151 17.29 11.10 -16.95
CA ALA A 151 16.55 10.50 -15.84
C ALA A 151 16.80 11.24 -14.51
N GLN A 152 18.03 11.63 -14.22
CA GLN A 152 18.39 12.41 -13.04
C GLN A 152 17.68 13.77 -13.02
N ALA A 153 17.62 14.46 -14.16
CA ALA A 153 16.94 15.74 -14.28
C ALA A 153 15.43 15.60 -14.04
N GLU A 154 14.79 14.54 -14.56
CA GLU A 154 13.37 14.27 -14.32
C GLU A 154 13.11 13.91 -12.84
N ILE A 155 13.98 13.09 -12.21
CA ILE A 155 13.92 12.77 -10.77
C ILE A 155 14.01 14.06 -9.93
N SER A 156 14.88 15.01 -10.30
CA SER A 156 14.96 16.31 -9.62
C SER A 156 13.62 17.05 -9.62
N GLY A 157 12.90 17.00 -10.74
CA GLY A 157 11.53 17.54 -10.86
C GLY A 157 10.55 16.84 -9.89
N VAL A 158 10.61 15.50 -9.79
CA VAL A 158 9.78 14.73 -8.85
C VAL A 158 10.09 15.09 -7.40
N VAL A 159 11.38 15.24 -7.04
CA VAL A 159 11.78 15.64 -5.68
C VAL A 159 11.27 17.04 -5.36
N GLY A 160 11.26 17.97 -6.34
CA GLY A 160 10.65 19.29 -6.18
C GLY A 160 9.14 19.24 -5.94
N LEU A 161 8.41 18.34 -6.61
CA LEU A 161 6.99 18.08 -6.34
C LEU A 161 6.79 17.50 -4.94
N MET A 162 7.62 16.55 -4.53
CA MET A 162 7.57 15.94 -3.20
C MET A 162 7.84 16.98 -2.08
N GLU A 163 8.75 17.94 -2.30
CA GLU A 163 8.97 19.05 -1.37
C GLU A 163 7.69 19.86 -1.12
N ARG A 164 6.90 20.12 -2.18
CA ARG A 164 5.61 20.82 -2.06
C ARG A 164 4.54 19.97 -1.36
N VAL A 165 4.47 18.68 -1.70
CA VAL A 165 3.59 17.73 -1.00
C VAL A 165 3.88 17.73 0.49
N VAL A 166 5.15 17.50 0.86
CA VAL A 166 5.56 17.46 2.27
C VAL A 166 5.30 18.78 2.98
N GLY A 167 5.53 19.90 2.32
CA GLY A 167 5.31 21.24 2.89
C GLY A 167 3.87 21.53 3.33
N THR A 168 2.90 20.79 2.79
CA THR A 168 1.46 21.01 3.05
C THR A 168 0.84 19.97 3.97
N LEU A 169 1.52 18.82 4.21
CA LEU A 169 0.92 17.65 4.85
C LEU A 169 0.24 17.88 6.20
N VAL A 170 0.81 18.72 7.06
CA VAL A 170 0.30 18.89 8.43
C VAL A 170 -0.74 20.01 8.56
N ARG A 171 -0.95 20.82 7.52
CA ARG A 171 -1.86 21.97 7.58
C ARG A 171 -3.30 21.58 8.00
N PRO A 172 -3.94 20.55 7.41
CA PRO A 172 -5.31 20.17 7.77
C PRO A 172 -5.48 19.74 9.22
N PHE A 173 -4.39 19.40 9.89
CA PHE A 173 -4.40 18.91 11.25
C PHE A 173 -4.18 20.00 12.30
N ILE A 174 -3.64 21.14 11.88
CA ILE A 174 -3.24 22.25 12.75
C ILE A 174 -4.15 23.47 12.57
N ASP A 175 -4.52 23.80 11.34
CA ASP A 175 -5.38 24.94 11.03
C ASP A 175 -6.84 24.47 10.89
N ASN A 176 -7.74 25.13 11.62
CA ASN A 176 -9.17 24.82 11.56
C ASN A 176 -9.93 25.59 10.46
N GLN A 177 -9.22 26.32 9.58
CA GLN A 177 -9.83 27.08 8.49
C GLN A 177 -9.77 26.30 7.17
N GLU A 178 -10.76 26.49 6.30
CA GLU A 178 -10.72 26.02 4.92
C GLU A 178 -9.45 26.55 4.25
N GLN A 179 -8.63 25.62 3.74
CA GLN A 179 -7.33 25.95 3.20
C GLN A 179 -7.34 25.82 1.68
N THR A 180 -6.96 26.89 1.03
CA THR A 180 -6.68 26.89 -0.41
C THR A 180 -5.32 26.24 -0.69
N ASP A 181 -5.17 25.70 -1.89
CA ASP A 181 -3.89 25.13 -2.32
C ASP A 181 -2.82 26.22 -2.46
N ILE A 182 -1.56 25.87 -2.27
CA ILE A 182 -0.44 26.82 -2.30
C ILE A 182 0.01 27.21 -3.72
N GLU A 183 -0.34 26.41 -4.73
CA GLU A 183 0.04 26.64 -6.14
C GLU A 183 -1.15 27.12 -6.96
N ASP A 184 -2.35 26.74 -6.57
CA ASP A 184 -3.58 27.11 -7.26
C ASP A 184 -4.63 27.55 -6.25
N SER A 185 -4.82 28.85 -6.11
CA SER A 185 -5.77 29.45 -5.18
C SER A 185 -7.25 29.16 -5.53
N GLU A 186 -7.53 28.60 -6.70
CA GLU A 186 -8.87 28.16 -7.11
C GLU A 186 -9.19 26.75 -6.60
N LEU A 187 -8.18 26.01 -6.12
CA LEU A 187 -8.31 24.65 -5.60
C LEU A 187 -8.27 24.66 -4.07
N ASP A 188 -9.03 23.74 -3.48
CA ASP A 188 -8.83 23.37 -2.09
C ASP A 188 -7.53 22.57 -1.92
N LEU A 189 -6.96 22.58 -0.71
CA LEU A 189 -5.69 21.94 -0.39
C LEU A 189 -5.68 20.44 -0.71
N LYS A 190 -6.79 19.73 -0.46
CA LYS A 190 -6.91 18.29 -0.69
C LYS A 190 -6.86 17.96 -2.18
N THR A 191 -7.58 18.74 -2.99
CA THR A 191 -7.60 18.58 -4.45
C THR A 191 -6.23 18.87 -5.05
N GLY A 192 -5.58 19.98 -4.68
CA GLY A 192 -4.23 20.31 -5.14
C GLY A 192 -3.18 19.29 -4.73
N LEU A 193 -3.27 18.77 -3.50
CA LEU A 193 -2.39 17.71 -3.03
C LEU A 193 -2.57 16.40 -3.85
N ASN A 194 -3.82 15.99 -4.10
CA ASN A 194 -4.13 14.80 -4.89
C ASN A 194 -3.61 14.92 -6.32
N GLN A 195 -3.73 16.09 -6.95
CA GLN A 195 -3.18 16.33 -8.29
C GLN A 195 -1.65 16.17 -8.30
N ARG A 196 -0.94 16.66 -7.27
CA ARG A 196 0.51 16.47 -7.15
C ARG A 196 0.89 15.01 -6.93
N ILE A 197 0.14 14.27 -6.12
CA ILE A 197 0.33 12.84 -5.88
C ILE A 197 0.19 12.06 -7.20
N GLU A 198 -0.86 12.30 -7.97
CA GLU A 198 -1.08 11.66 -9.27
C GLU A 198 0.01 12.01 -10.29
N LYS A 199 0.46 13.27 -10.29
CA LYS A 199 1.56 13.71 -11.14
C LYS A 199 2.87 13.00 -10.79
N ILE A 200 3.19 12.84 -9.50
CA ILE A 200 4.38 12.11 -9.04
C ILE A 200 4.28 10.64 -9.47
N GLU A 201 3.12 9.99 -9.29
CA GLU A 201 2.90 8.59 -9.70
C GLU A 201 3.16 8.39 -11.20
N TYR A 202 2.62 9.28 -12.04
CA TYR A 202 2.84 9.24 -13.49
C TYR A 202 4.33 9.42 -13.86
N LEU A 203 5.00 10.41 -13.25
CA LEU A 203 6.41 10.68 -13.50
C LEU A 203 7.30 9.52 -13.05
N ASN A 204 7.08 8.98 -11.85
CA ASN A 204 7.82 7.83 -11.32
C ASN A 204 7.72 6.62 -12.23
N LYS A 205 6.51 6.31 -12.73
CA LYS A 205 6.30 5.23 -13.70
C LYS A 205 7.06 5.49 -15.00
N SER A 206 6.98 6.70 -15.54
CA SER A 206 7.65 7.07 -16.78
C SER A 206 9.17 7.00 -16.67
N ILE A 207 9.73 7.46 -15.53
CA ILE A 207 11.17 7.38 -15.25
C ILE A 207 11.61 5.92 -15.11
N SER A 208 10.84 5.09 -14.39
CA SER A 208 11.13 3.67 -14.22
C SER A 208 11.17 2.93 -15.56
N ASP A 209 10.18 3.18 -16.44
CA ASP A 209 10.12 2.59 -17.78
C ASP A 209 11.32 3.06 -18.64
N TYR A 210 11.71 4.32 -18.53
CA TYR A 210 12.86 4.88 -19.23
C TYR A 210 14.17 4.28 -18.74
N LEU A 211 14.39 4.18 -17.43
CA LEU A 211 15.57 3.55 -16.83
C LEU A 211 15.66 2.05 -17.17
N LEU A 212 14.52 1.35 -17.24
CA LEU A 212 14.47 -0.04 -17.69
C LEU A 212 14.89 -0.18 -19.17
N LYS A 213 14.49 0.75 -20.04
CA LYS A 213 14.97 0.79 -21.42
C LYS A 213 16.48 1.05 -21.47
N THR A 214 16.95 2.03 -20.70
CA THR A 214 18.39 2.37 -20.59
C THR A 214 19.22 1.17 -20.11
N SER A 215 18.73 0.40 -19.14
CA SER A 215 19.45 -0.77 -18.60
C SER A 215 19.65 -1.92 -19.59
N ARG A 216 18.89 -1.93 -20.67
CA ARG A 216 19.04 -2.93 -21.77
C ARG A 216 20.10 -2.56 -22.78
N GLY A 217 20.62 -1.34 -22.72
CA GLY A 217 21.72 -0.86 -23.57
C GLY A 217 23.08 -1.39 -23.12
N ASP A 218 24.11 -1.03 -23.86
CA ASP A 218 25.51 -1.42 -23.57
C ASP A 218 26.07 -0.48 -22.49
N LEU A 219 25.94 -0.87 -21.22
CA LEU A 219 26.34 -0.08 -20.07
C LEU A 219 27.67 -0.55 -19.52
N SER A 220 28.58 0.38 -19.16
CA SER A 220 29.69 0.08 -18.29
C SER A 220 29.24 -0.34 -16.89
N SER A 221 30.12 -1.00 -16.13
CA SER A 221 29.82 -1.40 -14.74
C SER A 221 29.48 -0.20 -13.85
N ALA A 222 30.08 0.97 -14.07
CA ALA A 222 29.76 2.21 -13.35
C ALA A 222 28.37 2.71 -13.70
N GLN A 223 28.02 2.79 -14.98
CA GLN A 223 26.70 3.20 -15.45
C GLN A 223 25.60 2.25 -14.99
N SER A 224 25.85 0.94 -14.97
CA SER A 224 24.90 -0.05 -14.45
C SER A 224 24.60 0.17 -12.97
N LYS A 225 25.60 0.51 -12.16
CA LYS A 225 25.40 0.86 -10.75
C LYS A 225 24.59 2.14 -10.60
N GLU A 226 24.89 3.14 -11.43
CA GLU A 226 24.18 4.42 -11.40
C GLU A 226 22.71 4.26 -11.78
N VAL A 227 22.41 3.53 -12.86
CA VAL A 227 21.03 3.19 -13.24
C VAL A 227 20.31 2.46 -12.11
N PHE A 228 20.95 1.48 -11.46
CA PHE A 228 20.39 0.78 -10.31
C PHE A 228 20.08 1.73 -9.14
N SER A 229 20.98 2.66 -8.85
CA SER A 229 20.76 3.68 -7.79
C SER A 229 19.59 4.61 -8.13
N LEU A 230 19.44 5.00 -9.39
CA LEU A 230 18.30 5.82 -9.83
C LEU A 230 16.98 5.05 -9.79
N VAL A 231 16.95 3.79 -10.20
CA VAL A 231 15.75 2.92 -10.06
C VAL A 231 15.36 2.80 -8.59
N SER A 232 16.32 2.56 -7.70
CA SER A 232 16.06 2.49 -6.25
C SER A 232 15.52 3.81 -5.72
N THR A 233 16.07 4.94 -6.17
CA THR A 233 15.60 6.28 -5.81
C THR A 233 14.13 6.48 -6.22
N VAL A 234 13.77 6.14 -7.45
CA VAL A 234 12.38 6.26 -7.93
C VAL A 234 11.44 5.38 -7.12
N ASN A 235 11.84 4.16 -6.77
CA ASN A 235 11.06 3.26 -5.93
C ASN A 235 10.83 3.84 -4.52
N TYR A 236 11.83 4.51 -3.93
CA TYR A 236 11.64 5.17 -2.63
C TYR A 236 10.77 6.41 -2.73
N LEU A 237 10.87 7.21 -3.80
CA LEU A 237 9.96 8.34 -4.06
C LEU A 237 8.52 7.87 -4.27
N ASP A 238 8.33 6.75 -4.97
CA ASP A 238 7.02 6.11 -5.12
C ASP A 238 6.47 5.63 -3.77
N SER A 239 7.31 5.02 -2.94
CA SER A 239 6.93 4.60 -1.58
C SER A 239 6.53 5.80 -0.71
N MET A 240 7.23 6.93 -0.78
CA MET A 240 6.84 8.17 -0.10
C MET A 240 5.48 8.66 -0.58
N ASN A 241 5.27 8.67 -1.90
CA ASN A 241 4.01 9.10 -2.50
C ASN A 241 2.83 8.21 -2.07
N ASN A 242 3.05 6.90 -2.04
CA ASN A 242 2.05 5.92 -1.60
C ASN A 242 1.70 6.06 -0.12
N VAL A 243 2.67 6.35 0.75
CA VAL A 243 2.40 6.63 2.18
C VAL A 243 1.44 7.81 2.31
N VAL A 244 1.64 8.89 1.57
CA VAL A 244 0.73 10.05 1.58
C VAL A 244 -0.63 9.66 0.98
N LYS A 245 -0.65 9.06 -0.21
CA LYS A 245 -1.88 8.66 -0.93
C LYS A 245 -2.81 7.80 -0.08
N LEU A 246 -2.26 6.82 0.64
CA LEU A 246 -3.04 5.86 1.41
C LEU A 246 -3.48 6.38 2.78
N ARG A 247 -2.70 7.27 3.41
CA ARG A 247 -2.95 7.67 4.79
C ARG A 247 -3.58 9.05 4.92
N PHE A 248 -3.27 9.98 4.03
CA PHE A 248 -3.70 11.38 4.18
C PHE A 248 -5.22 11.53 4.23
N GLU A 249 -5.94 10.86 3.32
CA GLU A 249 -7.41 10.93 3.29
C GLU A 249 -8.03 10.32 4.56
N LYS A 250 -7.52 9.16 5.01
CA LYS A 250 -7.98 8.54 6.26
C LYS A 250 -7.74 9.45 7.46
N LEU A 251 -6.53 10.02 7.56
CA LEU A 251 -6.15 10.88 8.68
C LEU A 251 -6.97 12.17 8.72
N THR A 252 -7.24 12.81 7.57
CA THR A 252 -8.08 14.01 7.50
C THR A 252 -9.52 13.70 7.89
N SER A 253 -10.09 12.59 7.40
CA SER A 253 -11.44 12.15 7.80
C SER A 253 -11.52 11.83 9.30
N ASN A 254 -10.49 11.19 9.86
CA ASN A 254 -10.42 10.95 11.30
C ASN A 254 -10.38 12.28 12.07
N LYS A 255 -9.59 13.28 11.61
CA LYS A 255 -9.53 14.59 12.24
C LYS A 255 -10.90 15.30 12.23
N GLU A 256 -11.60 15.25 11.09
CA GLU A 256 -12.94 15.85 10.94
C GLU A 256 -14.00 15.20 11.85
N SER A 257 -13.84 13.92 12.19
CA SER A 257 -14.76 13.17 13.05
C SER A 257 -14.46 13.30 14.55
N LEU A 258 -13.32 13.90 14.93
CA LEU A 258 -12.92 14.06 16.32
C LEU A 258 -13.46 15.36 16.92
N ASP A 259 -14.17 15.26 18.05
CA ASP A 259 -14.55 16.40 18.89
C ASP A 259 -13.33 16.85 19.73
N GLY A 260 -12.37 17.52 19.08
CA GLY A 260 -11.22 18.05 19.78
C GLY A 260 -9.99 18.36 18.90
N ASN A 261 -9.08 19.09 19.47
CA ASN A 261 -7.78 19.42 18.86
C ASN A 261 -6.66 18.72 19.63
N PHE A 262 -5.49 18.64 19.01
CA PHE A 262 -4.28 18.22 19.71
C PHE A 262 -4.03 19.13 20.93
N SER A 263 -3.46 18.56 21.99
CA SER A 263 -2.91 19.38 23.08
C SER A 263 -1.85 20.34 22.52
N GLU A 264 -1.63 21.48 23.16
CA GLU A 264 -0.64 22.47 22.74
C GLU A 264 0.75 21.83 22.52
N GLN A 265 1.16 20.97 23.44
CA GLN A 265 2.43 20.26 23.34
C GLN A 265 2.42 19.27 22.14
N GLY A 266 1.34 18.52 21.94
CA GLY A 266 1.23 17.60 20.80
C GLY A 266 1.27 18.32 19.45
N GLN A 267 0.65 19.48 19.36
CA GLN A 267 0.70 20.32 18.16
C GLN A 267 2.14 20.83 17.91
N MET A 268 2.85 21.29 18.94
CA MET A 268 4.24 21.72 18.82
C MET A 268 5.15 20.58 18.35
N GLU A 269 4.98 19.37 18.86
CA GLU A 269 5.76 18.19 18.45
C GLU A 269 5.56 17.86 16.98
N ILE A 270 4.32 17.82 16.50
CA ILE A 270 3.98 17.59 15.09
C ILE A 270 4.62 18.65 14.20
N LEU A 271 4.47 19.94 14.55
CA LEU A 271 5.01 21.05 13.79
C LEU A 271 6.55 21.05 13.75
N ASP A 272 7.20 20.77 14.88
CA ASP A 272 8.66 20.72 14.94
C ASP A 272 9.21 19.55 14.11
N TYR A 273 8.59 18.37 14.20
CA TYR A 273 9.01 17.21 13.41
C TYR A 273 8.78 17.44 11.92
N HIS A 274 7.64 18.01 11.55
CA HIS A 274 7.33 18.40 10.17
C HIS A 274 8.37 19.39 9.62
N LYS A 275 8.73 20.44 10.37
CA LYS A 275 9.81 21.38 9.98
C LYS A 275 11.14 20.68 9.71
N LYS A 276 11.46 19.64 10.50
CA LYS A 276 12.67 18.82 10.28
C LYS A 276 12.57 18.03 8.99
N LEU A 277 11.41 17.42 8.73
CA LEU A 277 11.15 16.67 7.49
C LEU A 277 11.24 17.56 6.25
N VAL A 278 10.59 18.72 6.25
CA VAL A 278 10.68 19.71 5.15
C VAL A 278 12.14 20.08 4.85
N LYS A 279 12.96 20.28 5.91
CA LYS A 279 14.40 20.54 5.73
C LYS A 279 15.13 19.34 5.08
N GLN A 280 14.71 18.10 5.35
CA GLN A 280 15.32 16.92 4.74
C GLN A 280 14.99 16.84 3.25
N VAL A 281 13.72 16.97 2.88
CA VAL A 281 13.31 16.97 1.46
C VAL A 281 13.99 18.11 0.69
N LYS A 282 14.09 19.30 1.31
CA LYS A 282 14.81 20.44 0.71
C LYS A 282 16.30 20.13 0.47
N ARG A 283 16.96 19.42 1.39
CA ARG A 283 18.35 18.96 1.17
C ARG A 283 18.43 17.95 0.03
N LEU A 284 17.46 17.04 -0.05
CA LEU A 284 17.37 16.07 -1.14
C LEU A 284 17.20 16.78 -2.50
N ASN A 285 16.32 17.78 -2.56
CA ASN A 285 16.15 18.62 -3.76
C ASN A 285 17.44 19.35 -4.14
N GLN A 286 18.13 19.95 -3.16
CA GLN A 286 19.42 20.59 -3.39
C GLN A 286 20.50 19.61 -3.84
N PHE A 287 20.48 18.35 -3.37
CA PHE A 287 21.38 17.30 -3.83
C PHE A 287 21.16 17.01 -5.33
N PHE A 288 19.92 16.75 -5.74
CA PHE A 288 19.62 16.44 -7.14
C PHE A 288 19.90 17.62 -8.09
N ASN A 289 19.80 18.85 -7.62
CA ASN A 289 20.11 20.03 -8.44
C ASN A 289 21.63 20.22 -8.70
N LYS A 290 22.52 19.72 -7.82
CA LYS A 290 23.99 19.93 -7.92
C LYS A 290 24.84 18.69 -7.67
N PHE A 291 24.25 17.55 -7.39
CA PHE A 291 24.94 16.28 -7.05
C PHE A 291 26.04 16.46 -5.99
N ASP A 292 25.75 17.24 -4.95
CA ASP A 292 26.70 17.54 -3.85
C ASP A 292 26.63 16.42 -2.79
N ARG A 293 27.63 15.54 -2.80
CA ARG A 293 27.78 14.42 -1.85
C ARG A 293 27.63 14.85 -0.38
N SER A 294 28.11 16.05 -0.04
CA SER A 294 28.01 16.57 1.33
C SER A 294 26.56 16.73 1.79
N LYS A 295 25.62 16.96 0.85
CA LYS A 295 24.19 17.04 1.14
C LYS A 295 23.61 15.68 1.50
N ALA A 296 23.99 14.61 0.77
CA ALA A 296 23.57 13.25 1.07
C ALA A 296 24.11 12.80 2.45
N GLU A 297 25.37 13.03 2.75
CA GLU A 297 25.96 12.77 4.08
C GLU A 297 25.22 13.51 5.19
N LYS A 298 24.85 14.77 4.96
CA LYS A 298 24.09 15.57 5.93
C LYS A 298 22.66 15.05 6.11
N ILE A 299 22.01 14.53 5.04
CA ILE A 299 20.70 13.86 5.14
C ILE A 299 20.81 12.65 6.08
N MET A 300 21.80 11.77 5.86
CA MET A 300 22.03 10.59 6.69
C MET A 300 22.26 10.96 8.17
N GLN A 301 23.16 11.91 8.44
CA GLN A 301 23.46 12.36 9.80
C GLN A 301 22.25 12.95 10.52
N LYS A 302 21.46 13.76 9.81
CA LYS A 302 20.26 14.39 10.39
C LYS A 302 19.10 13.44 10.51
N GLY A 303 18.94 12.53 9.56
CA GLY A 303 17.87 11.54 9.58
C GLY A 303 17.92 10.68 10.83
N GLN A 304 19.10 10.17 11.19
CA GLN A 304 19.26 9.43 12.45
C GLN A 304 18.86 10.25 13.68
N LYS A 305 19.29 11.50 13.78
CA LYS A 305 18.88 12.39 14.88
C LYS A 305 17.38 12.65 14.93
N TYR A 306 16.72 12.64 13.78
CA TYR A 306 15.26 12.85 13.72
C TYR A 306 14.47 11.62 14.15
N LYS A 307 15.04 10.41 14.02
CA LYS A 307 14.47 9.19 14.63
C LYS A 307 14.48 9.30 16.16
N ASP A 308 15.59 9.76 16.74
CA ASP A 308 15.69 9.95 18.19
C ASP A 308 14.69 11.01 18.69
N VAL A 309 14.48 12.08 17.92
CA VAL A 309 13.48 13.12 18.22
C VAL A 309 12.05 12.56 18.16
N GLU A 310 11.74 11.75 17.17
CA GLU A 310 10.42 11.12 17.05
C GLU A 310 10.15 10.18 18.21
N GLU A 311 11.12 9.35 18.58
CA GLU A 311 11.01 8.45 19.72
C GLU A 311 10.76 9.22 21.02
N LYS A 312 11.49 10.33 21.24
CA LYS A 312 11.27 11.22 22.37
C LYS A 312 9.83 11.76 22.39
N TYR A 313 9.34 12.29 21.27
CA TYR A 313 7.99 12.85 21.19
C TYR A 313 6.91 11.78 21.41
N ARG A 314 7.13 10.56 20.91
CA ARG A 314 6.24 9.42 21.15
C ARG A 314 6.16 9.08 22.64
N LEU A 315 7.29 9.08 23.34
CA LEU A 315 7.35 8.83 24.78
C LEU A 315 6.64 9.94 25.58
N GLU A 316 6.92 11.21 25.26
CA GLU A 316 6.28 12.37 25.89
C GLU A 316 4.75 12.37 25.66
N HIS A 317 4.31 12.03 24.46
CA HIS A 317 2.88 11.88 24.17
C HIS A 317 2.25 10.73 24.98
N PHE A 318 2.92 9.58 25.08
CA PHE A 318 2.44 8.45 25.91
C PHE A 318 2.33 8.82 27.39
N GLN A 319 3.26 9.60 27.92
CA GLN A 319 3.21 10.12 29.29
C GLN A 319 1.98 11.03 29.50
N ARG A 320 1.65 11.89 28.53
CA ARG A 320 0.45 12.74 28.60
C ARG A 320 -0.86 11.90 28.57
N VAL A 321 -0.90 10.87 27.75
CA VAL A 321 -2.04 9.94 27.70
C VAL A 321 -2.17 9.18 29.02
N SER A 322 -1.06 8.68 29.58
CA SER A 322 -1.04 7.98 30.88
C SER A 322 -1.38 8.91 32.06
N GLY A 323 -1.12 10.21 31.91
CA GLY A 323 -1.53 11.26 32.86
C GLY A 323 -2.94 11.78 32.66
N ASP A 324 -3.73 11.13 31.81
CA ASP A 324 -5.16 11.41 31.53
C ASP A 324 -5.44 12.84 31.05
N ILE A 325 -4.49 13.41 30.25
CA ILE A 325 -4.70 14.70 29.60
C ILE A 325 -5.70 14.53 28.46
N ALA A 326 -6.91 15.08 28.64
CA ALA A 326 -8.09 14.82 27.82
C ALA A 326 -7.85 14.97 26.30
N GLU A 327 -7.21 16.06 25.88
CA GLU A 327 -6.89 16.32 24.47
C GLU A 327 -5.92 15.27 23.91
N SER A 328 -4.92 14.85 24.70
CA SER A 328 -3.96 13.83 24.30
C SER A 328 -4.59 12.44 24.23
N VAL A 329 -5.52 12.11 25.11
CA VAL A 329 -6.29 10.86 25.08
C VAL A 329 -7.19 10.83 23.85
N THR A 330 -7.97 11.89 23.62
CA THR A 330 -8.92 11.99 22.50
C THR A 330 -8.21 11.92 21.14
N THR A 331 -7.04 12.52 21.00
CA THR A 331 -6.31 12.59 19.73
C THR A 331 -5.17 11.56 19.62
N HIS A 332 -5.07 10.60 20.53
CA HIS A 332 -3.95 9.66 20.62
C HIS A 332 -3.65 8.94 19.30
N GLU A 333 -4.65 8.28 18.74
CA GLU A 333 -4.49 7.51 17.51
C GLU A 333 -4.06 8.41 16.35
N LEU A 334 -4.71 9.55 16.18
CA LEU A 334 -4.42 10.51 15.12
C LEU A 334 -2.99 11.07 15.25
N HIS A 335 -2.57 11.44 16.48
CA HIS A 335 -1.21 11.93 16.74
C HIS A 335 -0.15 10.89 16.37
N MET A 336 -0.35 9.65 16.81
CA MET A 336 0.57 8.55 16.56
C MET A 336 0.67 8.18 15.08
N GLU A 337 -0.47 8.08 14.38
CA GLU A 337 -0.49 7.77 12.94
C GLU A 337 0.14 8.90 12.10
N LEU A 338 -0.08 10.17 12.47
CA LEU A 338 0.51 11.31 11.78
C LEU A 338 2.03 11.35 11.97
N MET A 339 2.51 11.16 13.21
CA MET A 339 3.94 11.10 13.51
C MET A 339 4.62 9.93 12.80
N ASP A 340 3.95 8.75 12.72
CA ASP A 340 4.47 7.59 12.00
C ASP A 340 4.57 7.86 10.49
N MET A 341 3.58 8.52 9.90
CA MET A 341 3.63 8.94 8.49
C MET A 341 4.84 9.84 8.22
N LEU A 342 5.07 10.85 9.03
CA LEU A 342 6.21 11.76 8.90
C LEU A 342 7.56 11.05 9.08
N LYS A 343 7.64 10.12 10.05
CA LYS A 343 8.82 9.27 10.29
C LYS A 343 9.14 8.39 9.10
N GLN A 344 8.15 7.71 8.51
CA GLN A 344 8.35 6.86 7.34
C GLN A 344 8.91 7.66 6.17
N MET A 345 8.45 8.87 5.94
CA MET A 345 9.00 9.74 4.91
C MET A 345 10.47 10.11 5.17
N ASN A 346 10.85 10.40 6.43
CA ASN A 346 12.26 10.62 6.78
C ASN A 346 13.13 9.40 6.48
N ILE A 347 12.63 8.18 6.75
CA ILE A 347 13.34 6.93 6.47
C ILE A 347 13.58 6.78 4.95
N PHE A 348 12.58 7.03 4.11
CA PHE A 348 12.76 6.94 2.65
C PHE A 348 13.77 7.98 2.13
N ILE A 349 13.78 9.20 2.67
CA ILE A 349 14.77 10.22 2.31
C ILE A 349 16.20 9.77 2.67
N GLU A 350 16.38 9.12 3.83
CA GLU A 350 17.66 8.53 4.22
C GLU A 350 18.07 7.39 3.28
N LEU A 351 17.14 6.51 2.90
CA LEU A 351 17.40 5.41 1.97
C LEU A 351 17.82 5.94 0.60
N ILE A 352 17.16 6.98 0.09
CA ILE A 352 17.57 7.65 -1.16
C ILE A 352 19.00 8.19 -1.02
N ALA A 353 19.30 8.92 0.05
CA ALA A 353 20.63 9.47 0.25
C ALA A 353 21.72 8.39 0.39
N SER A 354 21.41 7.29 1.06
CA SER A 354 22.31 6.13 1.20
C SER A 354 22.60 5.42 -0.13
N THR A 355 21.60 5.36 -1.01
CA THR A 355 21.73 4.71 -2.33
C THR A 355 22.61 5.52 -3.28
N LEU A 356 22.72 6.83 -3.05
CA LEU A 356 23.45 7.77 -3.90
C LEU A 356 24.88 8.08 -3.39
N LEU A 357 25.26 7.57 -2.21
CA LEU A 357 26.61 7.65 -1.63
C LEU A 357 27.49 6.48 -2.06
#